data_4e1471a557b6b84156f4f8214531168f
#
_entry.id   4e1471a557b6b84156f4f8214531168f
#
_cell.length_a   1.000
_cell.length_b   1.000
_cell.length_c   1.000
_cell.angle_alpha   90.00
_cell.angle_beta   90.00
_cell.angle_gamma   90.00
#
_symmetry.space_group_name_H-M   'P 1'
#
loop_
_entity.id
_entity.type
_entity.pdbx_description
1 polymer ?
#
loop_
_entity_poly.entity_id
_entity_poly.type
_entity_poly.pdbx_seq_one_letter_code
_entity_poly.pdbx_strand_id
1 'polypeptide(L)'
;GELRKNVEYMKEQCNDSEIRDLASEAKSLLRVTESVEQICWRLENGEDIQNSDSTDAKELANWAKDCYMDGLILLDDRGNIQNSTDTSGFGCAEVLGMVELDALMDTLSFSEKSYALRVTLEDESHIDMAAVGRKDGKGVVVGYFYTSSVYARTINNSIRAIVSGFTMEMNGTIAISKGNQIMISNNRDLEGTKIEDIR
;
A
#
# COMPACT_ATOMS: atom_id res chain seq x y z
N GLY A 1 8.74 2.51 -39.57
CA GLY A 1 7.95 3.69 -39.78
C GLY A 1 7.60 4.37 -38.46
N GLU A 2 6.92 5.46 -38.55
CA GLU A 2 6.54 6.33 -37.41
C GLU A 2 5.74 5.60 -36.33
N LEU A 3 4.79 4.74 -36.74
CA LEU A 3 4.00 3.89 -35.84
C LEU A 3 4.88 3.06 -34.89
N ARG A 4 5.94 2.44 -35.43
CA ARG A 4 6.83 1.60 -34.62
C ARG A 4 7.60 2.44 -33.58
N LYS A 5 8.05 3.64 -33.96
CA LYS A 5 8.72 4.56 -33.03
C LYS A 5 7.80 5.03 -31.92
N ASN A 6 6.52 5.32 -32.24
CA ASN A 6 5.53 5.72 -31.25
C ASN A 6 5.22 4.59 -30.27
N VAL A 7 5.11 3.35 -30.77
CA VAL A 7 4.89 2.17 -29.90
C VAL A 7 6.10 1.91 -28.99
N GLU A 8 7.33 2.05 -29.50
CA GLU A 8 8.55 1.88 -28.69
C GLU A 8 8.64 2.97 -27.62
N TYR A 9 8.39 4.23 -27.97
CA TYR A 9 8.36 5.34 -27.01
C TYR A 9 7.32 5.12 -25.91
N MET A 10 6.10 4.69 -26.27
CA MET A 10 5.07 4.40 -25.27
C MET A 10 5.47 3.26 -24.35
N LYS A 11 6.07 2.18 -24.87
CA LYS A 11 6.56 1.09 -24.01
C LYS A 11 7.58 1.56 -23.00
N GLU A 12 8.53 2.41 -23.42
CA GLU A 12 9.52 2.99 -22.50
C GLU A 12 8.84 3.83 -21.42
N GLN A 13 7.89 4.71 -21.78
CA GLN A 13 7.19 5.54 -20.80
C GLN A 13 6.33 4.71 -19.82
N CYS A 14 5.70 3.66 -20.30
CA CYS A 14 4.91 2.76 -19.45
C CYS A 14 5.83 1.95 -18.52
N ASN A 15 6.93 1.40 -19.01
CA ASN A 15 7.91 0.70 -18.18
C ASN A 15 8.51 1.62 -17.11
N ASP A 16 8.88 2.84 -17.46
CA ASP A 16 9.40 3.82 -16.51
C ASP A 16 8.37 4.17 -15.42
N SER A 17 7.09 4.24 -15.81
CA SER A 17 6.00 4.48 -14.87
C SER A 17 5.80 3.29 -13.92
N GLU A 18 5.78 2.07 -14.44
CA GLU A 18 5.64 0.85 -13.64
C GLU A 18 6.81 0.67 -12.67
N ILE A 19 8.04 0.91 -13.13
CA ILE A 19 9.24 0.86 -12.28
C ILE A 19 9.17 1.91 -11.18
N ARG A 20 8.70 3.14 -11.48
CA ARG A 20 8.51 4.18 -10.47
C ARG A 20 7.46 3.80 -9.43
N ASP A 21 6.37 3.16 -9.84
CA ASP A 21 5.31 2.66 -8.95
C ASP A 21 5.83 1.60 -8.01
N LEU A 22 6.52 0.59 -8.52
CA LEU A 22 7.14 -0.46 -7.71
C LEU A 22 8.18 0.11 -6.75
N ALA A 23 9.00 1.06 -7.20
CA ALA A 23 9.97 1.73 -6.35
C ALA A 23 9.30 2.59 -5.27
N SER A 24 8.21 3.26 -5.58
CA SER A 24 7.41 4.05 -4.64
C SER A 24 6.74 3.16 -3.59
N GLU A 25 6.18 2.02 -4.01
CA GLU A 25 5.60 1.03 -3.10
C GLU A 25 6.68 0.48 -2.14
N ALA A 26 7.80 0.00 -2.68
CA ALA A 26 8.89 -0.53 -1.87
C ALA A 26 9.42 0.50 -0.86
N LYS A 27 9.56 1.76 -1.27
CA LYS A 27 9.98 2.86 -0.40
C LYS A 27 8.96 3.14 0.71
N SER A 28 7.67 3.11 0.39
CA SER A 28 6.60 3.30 1.38
C SER A 28 6.56 2.16 2.38
N LEU A 29 6.63 0.91 1.93
CA LEU A 29 6.67 -0.26 2.80
C LEU A 29 7.89 -0.26 3.72
N LEU A 30 9.06 0.10 3.21
CA LEU A 30 10.28 0.24 4.02
C LEU A 30 10.10 1.30 5.11
N ARG A 31 9.56 2.46 4.77
CA ARG A 31 9.30 3.55 5.72
C ARG A 31 8.35 3.11 6.84
N VAL A 32 7.25 2.43 6.51
CA VAL A 32 6.30 1.92 7.51
C VAL A 32 6.97 0.88 8.40
N THR A 33 7.76 -0.02 7.82
CA THR A 33 8.52 -1.04 8.58
C THR A 33 9.49 -0.39 9.58
N GLU A 34 10.32 0.54 9.15
CA GLU A 34 11.28 1.25 10.01
C GLU A 34 10.56 2.00 11.14
N SER A 35 9.40 2.61 10.86
CA SER A 35 8.58 3.28 11.87
C SER A 35 8.04 2.30 12.91
N VAL A 36 7.56 1.14 12.49
CA VAL A 36 7.08 0.08 13.40
C VAL A 36 8.21 -0.48 14.25
N GLU A 37 9.40 -0.69 13.67
CA GLU A 37 10.60 -1.12 14.41
C GLU A 37 10.99 -0.13 15.49
N GLN A 38 10.92 1.18 15.21
CA GLN A 38 11.18 2.21 16.23
C GLN A 38 10.20 2.14 17.40
N ILE A 39 8.92 1.87 17.11
CA ILE A 39 7.90 1.73 18.15
C ILE A 39 8.12 0.47 18.97
N CYS A 40 8.46 -0.66 18.33
CA CYS A 40 8.87 -1.86 19.07
C CYS A 40 10.01 -1.57 20.02
N TRP A 41 11.05 -0.87 19.56
CA TRP A 41 12.19 -0.51 20.39
C TRP A 41 11.79 0.35 21.60
N ARG A 42 10.88 1.33 21.44
CA ARG A 42 10.37 2.15 22.54
C ARG A 42 9.67 1.30 23.60
N LEU A 43 8.77 0.42 23.17
CA LEU A 43 8.04 -0.50 24.05
C LEU A 43 8.98 -1.46 24.82
N GLU A 44 10.05 -1.92 24.19
CA GLU A 44 11.04 -2.82 24.80
C GLU A 44 11.95 -2.10 25.79
N ASN A 45 12.13 -0.78 25.66
CA ASN A 45 13.03 0.02 26.48
C ASN A 45 12.30 0.85 27.57
N GLY A 46 11.08 0.49 27.91
CA GLY A 46 10.42 0.95 29.13
C GLY A 46 9.31 1.97 28.96
N GLU A 47 8.90 2.28 27.73
CA GLU A 47 7.69 3.07 27.48
C GLU A 47 6.48 2.12 27.43
N ASP A 48 5.88 1.83 28.59
CA ASP A 48 4.75 0.89 28.68
C ASP A 48 3.41 1.62 28.43
N ILE A 49 2.85 1.44 27.24
CA ILE A 49 1.56 2.01 26.80
C ILE A 49 0.59 0.91 26.31
N GLN A 50 0.67 -0.26 26.92
CA GLN A 50 -0.10 -1.42 26.48
C GLN A 50 -1.56 -1.39 26.92
N ASN A 51 -1.92 -0.54 27.87
CA ASN A 51 -3.28 -0.42 28.34
C ASN A 51 -4.09 0.52 27.42
N SER A 52 -5.35 0.24 27.22
CA SER A 52 -6.27 1.08 26.44
C SER A 52 -6.89 2.22 27.27
N ASP A 53 -6.20 2.67 28.33
CA ASP A 53 -6.65 3.84 29.06
C ASP A 53 -6.44 5.14 28.27
N SER A 54 -7.04 6.22 28.71
CA SER A 54 -7.05 7.48 27.96
C SER A 54 -5.67 8.14 27.81
N THR A 55 -4.71 7.77 28.66
CA THR A 55 -3.35 8.30 28.64
C THR A 55 -2.50 7.54 27.62
N ASP A 56 -2.51 6.23 27.70
CA ASP A 56 -1.79 5.35 26.77
C ASP A 56 -2.32 5.47 25.34
N ALA A 57 -3.65 5.61 25.17
CA ALA A 57 -4.25 5.81 23.86
C ALA A 57 -3.81 7.14 23.21
N LYS A 58 -3.68 8.23 24.00
CA LYS A 58 -3.18 9.51 23.50
C LYS A 58 -1.71 9.44 23.11
N GLU A 59 -0.93 8.73 23.91
CA GLU A 59 0.51 8.58 23.65
C GLU A 59 0.74 7.74 22.40
N LEU A 60 -0.02 6.65 22.23
CA LEU A 60 0.01 5.83 21.01
C LEU A 60 -0.37 6.66 19.78
N ALA A 61 -1.38 7.52 19.87
CA ALA A 61 -1.76 8.43 18.79
C ALA A 61 -0.67 9.45 18.46
N ASN A 62 0.06 9.96 19.46
CA ASN A 62 1.20 10.83 19.23
C ASN A 62 2.34 10.08 18.53
N TRP A 63 2.63 8.85 18.91
CA TRP A 63 3.65 8.04 18.24
C TRP A 63 3.30 7.76 16.78
N ALA A 64 2.03 7.41 16.50
CA ALA A 64 1.57 7.23 15.12
C ALA A 64 1.78 8.50 14.30
N LYS A 65 1.41 9.66 14.85
CA LYS A 65 1.58 10.96 14.22
C LYS A 65 3.06 11.31 13.97
N ASP A 66 3.92 11.10 14.96
CA ASP A 66 5.35 11.40 14.86
C ASP A 66 6.04 10.53 13.79
N CYS A 67 5.54 9.33 13.58
CA CYS A 67 6.01 8.39 12.56
C CYS A 67 5.26 8.52 11.21
N TYR A 68 4.38 9.50 11.06
CA TYR A 68 3.56 9.70 9.85
C TYR A 68 2.77 8.45 9.45
N MET A 69 2.18 7.78 10.43
CA MET A 69 1.27 6.65 10.23
C MET A 69 -0.17 7.06 10.52
N ASP A 70 -1.11 6.47 9.77
CA ASP A 70 -2.54 6.67 9.98
C ASP A 70 -3.11 5.72 11.03
N GLY A 71 -2.46 4.59 11.26
CA GLY A 71 -2.85 3.66 12.30
C GLY A 71 -1.69 2.91 12.90
N LEU A 72 -1.88 2.56 14.17
CA LEU A 72 -0.95 1.79 14.97
C LEU A 72 -1.74 0.84 15.88
N ILE A 73 -1.36 -0.44 15.91
CA ILE A 73 -2.05 -1.48 16.65
C ILE A 73 -1.01 -2.26 17.46
N LEU A 74 -1.25 -2.39 18.75
CA LEU A 74 -0.48 -3.26 19.63
C LEU A 74 -1.28 -4.54 19.84
N LEU A 75 -0.72 -5.67 19.41
CA LEU A 75 -1.28 -7.01 19.63
C LEU A 75 -0.52 -7.68 20.78
N ASP A 76 -1.24 -8.49 21.56
CA ASP A 76 -0.63 -9.38 22.54
C ASP A 76 0.01 -10.62 21.86
N ASP A 77 0.57 -11.53 22.63
CA ASP A 77 1.17 -12.78 22.17
C ASP A 77 0.17 -13.76 21.56
N ARG A 78 -1.13 -13.48 21.67
CA ARG A 78 -2.24 -14.27 21.11
C ARG A 78 -2.93 -13.59 19.92
N GLY A 79 -2.48 -12.39 19.54
CA GLY A 79 -3.06 -11.60 18.46
C GLY A 79 -4.28 -10.77 18.85
N ASN A 80 -4.58 -10.58 20.15
CA ASN A 80 -5.65 -9.70 20.58
C ASN A 80 -5.15 -8.24 20.61
N ILE A 81 -6.01 -7.30 20.22
CA ILE A 81 -5.71 -5.87 20.30
C ILE A 81 -5.65 -5.44 21.76
N GLN A 82 -4.50 -4.97 22.20
CA GLN A 82 -4.30 -4.38 23.54
C GLN A 82 -4.52 -2.88 23.53
N ASN A 83 -3.96 -2.20 22.55
CA ASN A 83 -4.14 -0.77 22.35
C ASN A 83 -4.08 -0.47 20.84
N SER A 84 -4.78 0.57 20.40
CA SER A 84 -4.77 0.95 18.99
C SER A 84 -5.18 2.39 18.77
N THR A 85 -4.73 2.96 17.65
CA THR A 85 -5.13 4.28 17.17
C THR A 85 -5.33 4.24 15.66
N ASP A 86 -6.32 4.96 15.15
CA ASP A 86 -6.60 5.08 13.72
C ASP A 86 -7.09 6.48 13.37
N THR A 87 -6.55 7.05 12.31
CA THR A 87 -6.97 8.31 11.70
C THR A 87 -7.38 8.14 10.23
N SER A 88 -7.26 6.93 9.68
CA SER A 88 -7.65 6.62 8.30
C SER A 88 -9.16 6.60 8.08
N GLY A 89 -9.91 6.31 9.15
CA GLY A 89 -11.36 6.17 9.12
C GLY A 89 -11.86 4.74 8.88
N PHE A 90 -10.97 3.76 8.64
CA PHE A 90 -11.36 2.34 8.51
C PHE A 90 -11.59 1.67 9.86
N GLY A 91 -10.80 2.04 10.87
CA GLY A 91 -10.75 1.33 12.13
C GLY A 91 -9.78 0.15 12.13
N CYS A 92 -9.08 -0.01 13.25
CA CYS A 92 -7.98 -0.98 13.37
C CYS A 92 -8.42 -2.43 13.16
N ALA A 93 -9.61 -2.80 13.62
CA ALA A 93 -10.14 -4.17 13.46
C ALA A 93 -10.44 -4.48 11.98
N GLU A 94 -10.93 -3.51 11.21
CA GLU A 94 -11.19 -3.66 9.78
C GLU A 94 -9.88 -3.82 9.02
N VAL A 95 -8.88 -3.00 9.31
CA VAL A 95 -7.55 -3.09 8.68
C VAL A 95 -6.88 -4.44 8.98
N LEU A 96 -6.96 -4.95 10.21
CA LEU A 96 -6.49 -6.31 10.53
C LEU A 96 -7.26 -7.39 9.78
N GLY A 97 -8.54 -7.21 9.53
CA GLY A 97 -9.37 -8.13 8.75
C GLY A 97 -9.00 -8.22 7.26
N MET A 98 -8.20 -7.29 6.75
CA MET A 98 -7.72 -7.29 5.36
C MET A 98 -6.51 -8.21 5.14
N VAL A 99 -5.92 -8.73 6.20
CA VAL A 99 -4.68 -9.52 6.16
C VAL A 99 -4.83 -10.80 7.00
N GLU A 100 -3.98 -11.78 6.73
CA GLU A 100 -3.95 -13.01 7.52
C GLU A 100 -3.24 -12.76 8.86
N LEU A 101 -3.98 -12.85 9.96
CA LEU A 101 -3.44 -12.61 11.31
C LEU A 101 -2.26 -13.56 11.62
N ASP A 102 -2.33 -14.80 11.19
CA ASP A 102 -1.25 -15.79 11.39
C ASP A 102 0.07 -15.32 10.79
N ALA A 103 0.04 -14.69 9.60
CA ALA A 103 1.23 -14.15 8.96
C ALA A 103 1.84 -12.97 9.76
N LEU A 104 1.02 -12.15 10.41
CA LEU A 104 1.49 -11.09 11.31
C LEU A 104 2.11 -11.71 12.57
N MET A 105 1.47 -12.72 13.15
CA MET A 105 1.92 -13.38 14.37
C MET A 105 3.19 -14.21 14.19
N ASP A 106 3.48 -14.67 12.97
CA ASP A 106 4.74 -15.36 12.64
C ASP A 106 5.96 -14.47 12.93
N THR A 107 5.82 -13.15 12.86
CA THR A 107 6.91 -12.21 13.21
C THR A 107 7.32 -12.30 14.68
N LEU A 108 6.43 -12.77 15.56
CA LEU A 108 6.76 -13.00 16.98
C LEU A 108 7.69 -14.20 17.15
N SER A 109 7.50 -15.25 16.36
CA SER A 109 8.35 -16.45 16.36
C SER A 109 9.72 -16.20 15.70
N PHE A 110 9.79 -15.22 14.82
CA PHE A 110 10.96 -14.85 14.03
C PHE A 110 11.23 -13.35 14.14
N SER A 111 11.64 -12.89 15.32
CA SER A 111 11.82 -11.46 15.64
C SER A 111 12.84 -10.70 14.75
N GLU A 112 13.61 -11.42 13.93
CA GLU A 112 14.50 -10.84 12.91
C GLU A 112 13.77 -10.57 11.57
N LYS A 113 12.49 -10.96 11.47
CA LYS A 113 11.67 -10.76 10.28
C LYS A 113 10.61 -9.71 10.54
N SER A 114 10.35 -8.91 9.53
CA SER A 114 9.18 -8.03 9.44
C SER A 114 8.25 -8.55 8.35
N TYR A 115 6.98 -8.28 8.49
CA TYR A 115 5.98 -8.56 7.47
C TYR A 115 5.49 -7.22 6.94
N ALA A 116 5.59 -6.99 5.63
CA ALA A 116 5.13 -5.75 5.02
C ALA A 116 4.42 -6.04 3.70
N LEU A 117 3.28 -5.39 3.48
CA LEU A 117 2.50 -5.54 2.27
C LEU A 117 1.67 -4.29 1.97
N ARG A 118 1.29 -4.16 0.70
CA ARG A 118 0.26 -3.23 0.23
C ARG A 118 -1.05 -3.97 0.00
N VAL A 119 -2.13 -3.49 0.62
CA VAL A 119 -3.50 -3.89 0.32
C VAL A 119 -4.11 -2.84 -0.59
N THR A 120 -4.47 -3.22 -1.81
CA THR A 120 -5.18 -2.35 -2.76
C THR A 120 -6.68 -2.59 -2.65
N LEU A 121 -7.45 -1.51 -2.47
CA LEU A 121 -8.89 -1.54 -2.33
C LEU A 121 -9.59 -1.36 -3.70
N GLU A 122 -10.89 -1.64 -3.76
CA GLU A 122 -11.67 -1.59 -4.99
C GLU A 122 -11.69 -0.20 -5.67
N ASP A 123 -11.59 0.86 -4.89
CA ASP A 123 -11.55 2.25 -5.36
C ASP A 123 -10.15 2.73 -5.81
N GLU A 124 -9.18 1.81 -5.89
CA GLU A 124 -7.76 2.06 -6.19
C GLU A 124 -6.98 2.77 -5.07
N SER A 125 -7.60 3.05 -3.92
CA SER A 125 -6.85 3.43 -2.72
C SER A 125 -6.05 2.25 -2.18
N HIS A 126 -5.08 2.50 -1.34
CA HIS A 126 -4.29 1.42 -0.75
C HIS A 126 -3.84 1.72 0.68
N ILE A 127 -3.56 0.65 1.39
CA ILE A 127 -2.98 0.65 2.73
C ILE A 127 -1.63 -0.05 2.65
N ASP A 128 -0.58 0.66 3.00
CA ASP A 128 0.75 0.11 3.22
C ASP A 128 0.89 -0.24 4.70
N MET A 129 1.12 -1.50 5.00
CA MET A 129 1.16 -2.05 6.35
C MET A 129 2.49 -2.74 6.62
N ALA A 130 2.95 -2.67 7.86
CA ALA A 130 4.04 -3.49 8.37
C ALA A 130 3.70 -4.04 9.75
N ALA A 131 4.22 -5.22 10.06
CA ALA A 131 4.14 -5.86 11.35
C ALA A 131 5.53 -6.32 11.80
N VAL A 132 5.84 -6.11 13.07
CA VAL A 132 7.12 -6.50 13.69
C VAL A 132 6.83 -7.13 15.04
N GLY A 133 7.37 -8.34 15.25
CA GLY A 133 7.32 -9.02 16.54
C GLY A 133 8.27 -8.37 17.54
N ARG A 134 7.78 -8.13 18.76
CA ARG A 134 8.59 -7.62 19.86
C ARG A 134 9.61 -8.66 20.32
N LYS A 135 10.85 -8.27 20.50
CA LYS A 135 11.94 -9.16 20.95
C LYS A 135 11.74 -9.67 22.38
N ASP A 136 10.96 -8.94 23.20
CA ASP A 136 10.58 -9.37 24.53
C ASP A 136 9.47 -10.44 24.54
N GLY A 137 8.95 -10.83 23.37
CA GLY A 137 7.94 -11.86 23.21
C GLY A 137 6.52 -11.45 23.61
N LYS A 138 6.30 -10.17 23.97
CA LYS A 138 5.02 -9.72 24.53
C LYS A 138 3.95 -9.41 23.47
N GLY A 139 4.27 -9.49 22.19
CA GLY A 139 3.31 -9.28 21.13
C GLY A 139 3.89 -8.72 19.85
N VAL A 140 3.00 -8.25 18.98
CA VAL A 140 3.32 -7.72 17.65
C VAL A 140 2.85 -6.26 17.55
N VAL A 141 3.68 -5.42 16.96
CA VAL A 141 3.29 -4.05 16.60
C VAL A 141 2.96 -4.02 15.12
N VAL A 142 1.78 -3.50 14.80
CA VAL A 142 1.32 -3.30 13.41
C VAL A 142 1.13 -1.81 13.18
N GLY A 143 1.72 -1.30 12.11
CA GLY A 143 1.54 0.08 11.68
C GLY A 143 1.09 0.15 10.23
N TYR A 144 0.31 1.17 9.87
CA TYR A 144 -0.14 1.34 8.50
C TYR A 144 -0.31 2.80 8.09
N PHE A 145 -0.22 3.00 6.77
CA PHE A 145 -0.41 4.28 6.12
C PHE A 145 -1.40 4.12 4.96
N TYR A 146 -2.41 4.99 4.93
CA TYR A 146 -3.46 5.00 3.92
C TYR A 146 -3.15 6.01 2.81
N THR A 147 -3.30 5.59 1.57
CA THR A 147 -3.22 6.46 0.40
C THR A 147 -4.56 6.49 -0.31
N SER A 148 -5.19 7.67 -0.39
CA SER A 148 -6.50 7.82 -1.02
C SER A 148 -6.46 7.51 -2.52
N SER A 149 -7.61 7.09 -3.07
CA SER A 149 -7.78 6.84 -4.50
C SER A 149 -7.46 8.06 -5.37
N VAL A 150 -7.73 9.26 -4.89
CA VAL A 150 -7.40 10.50 -5.61
C VAL A 150 -5.90 10.63 -5.81
N TYR A 151 -5.11 10.33 -4.79
CA TYR A 151 -3.65 10.37 -4.88
C TYR A 151 -3.10 9.19 -5.70
N ALA A 152 -3.61 7.98 -5.47
CA ALA A 152 -3.22 6.78 -6.22
C ALA A 152 -3.48 6.91 -7.73
N ARG A 153 -4.60 7.54 -8.12
CA ARG A 153 -4.95 7.81 -9.52
C ARG A 153 -4.06 8.82 -10.22
N THR A 154 -3.29 9.61 -9.49
CA THR A 154 -2.39 10.61 -10.11
C THR A 154 -1.41 9.95 -11.07
N ILE A 155 -0.93 8.75 -10.76
CA ILE A 155 -0.02 7.97 -11.59
C ILE A 155 -0.75 7.40 -12.81
N ASN A 156 -1.92 6.79 -12.60
CA ASN A 156 -2.77 6.30 -13.69
C ASN A 156 -3.19 7.43 -14.66
N ASN A 157 -3.45 8.63 -14.13
CA ASN A 157 -3.74 9.80 -14.95
C ASN A 157 -2.56 10.23 -15.82
N SER A 158 -1.32 10.04 -15.36
CA SER A 158 -0.11 10.33 -16.14
C SER A 158 0.00 9.40 -17.35
N ILE A 159 -0.24 8.11 -17.17
CA ILE A 159 -0.27 7.12 -18.26
C ILE A 159 -1.42 7.42 -19.22
N ARG A 160 -2.60 7.74 -18.70
CA ARG A 160 -3.77 8.12 -19.50
C ARG A 160 -3.51 9.39 -20.33
N ALA A 161 -2.83 10.39 -19.78
CA ALA A 161 -2.44 11.59 -20.49
C ALA A 161 -1.46 11.28 -21.65
N ILE A 162 -0.52 10.37 -21.44
CA ILE A 162 0.39 9.89 -22.47
C ILE A 162 -0.41 9.22 -23.61
N VAL A 163 -1.31 8.29 -23.27
CA VAL A 163 -2.14 7.58 -24.26
C VAL A 163 -3.07 8.53 -25.01
N SER A 164 -3.69 9.48 -24.31
CA SER A 164 -4.60 10.48 -24.91
C SER A 164 -3.89 11.50 -25.78
N GLY A 165 -2.61 11.78 -25.51
CA GLY A 165 -1.79 12.70 -26.30
C GLY A 165 -1.34 12.13 -27.65
N PHE A 166 -1.49 10.83 -27.85
CA PHE A 166 -1.19 10.20 -29.13
C PHE A 166 -2.37 10.36 -30.10
N THR A 167 -2.22 11.27 -31.05
CA THR A 167 -3.08 11.31 -32.24
C THR A 167 -2.46 10.41 -33.29
N MET A 168 -3.18 9.34 -33.66
CA MET A 168 -2.77 8.49 -34.76
C MET A 168 -3.42 8.94 -36.07
N GLU A 169 -2.64 9.05 -37.12
CA GLU A 169 -3.19 9.17 -38.47
C GLU A 169 -4.15 7.99 -38.72
N MET A 170 -5.29 8.25 -39.33
CA MET A 170 -6.34 7.23 -39.67
C MET A 170 -7.09 6.62 -38.47
N ASN A 171 -7.39 7.37 -37.43
CA ASN A 171 -8.23 6.90 -36.31
C ASN A 171 -7.73 5.61 -35.62
N GLY A 172 -6.43 5.45 -35.49
CA GLY A 172 -5.84 4.30 -34.79
C GLY A 172 -6.22 4.24 -33.31
N THR A 173 -6.47 3.03 -32.82
CA THR A 173 -6.72 2.77 -31.41
C THR A 173 -5.43 2.32 -30.74
N ILE A 174 -5.14 2.93 -29.58
CA ILE A 174 -4.04 2.54 -28.68
C ILE A 174 -4.65 2.04 -27.40
N ALA A 175 -4.17 0.88 -26.95
CA ALA A 175 -4.57 0.31 -25.68
C ALA A 175 -3.36 -0.25 -24.92
N ILE A 176 -3.41 -0.12 -23.59
CA ILE A 176 -2.47 -0.73 -22.65
C ILE A 176 -3.22 -1.83 -21.92
N SER A 177 -2.69 -3.03 -21.92
CA SER A 177 -3.27 -4.17 -21.25
C SER A 177 -2.38 -4.69 -20.11
N LYS A 178 -3.02 -5.27 -19.11
CA LYS A 178 -2.37 -6.09 -18.09
C LYS A 178 -2.92 -7.52 -18.24
N GLY A 179 -2.06 -8.43 -18.69
CA GLY A 179 -2.52 -9.76 -19.11
C GLY A 179 -3.51 -9.66 -20.26
N ASN A 180 -4.70 -10.24 -20.12
CA ASN A 180 -5.74 -10.24 -21.15
C ASN A 180 -6.74 -9.07 -21.06
N GLN A 181 -6.60 -8.19 -20.06
CA GLN A 181 -7.54 -7.09 -19.82
C GLN A 181 -6.95 -5.74 -20.26
N ILE A 182 -7.73 -4.95 -20.99
CA ILE A 182 -7.37 -3.57 -21.35
C ILE A 182 -7.59 -2.65 -20.15
N MET A 183 -6.53 -1.98 -19.75
CA MET A 183 -6.54 -1.07 -18.59
C MET A 183 -6.78 0.38 -18.99
N ILE A 184 -6.13 0.84 -20.05
CA ILE A 184 -6.19 2.22 -20.54
C ILE A 184 -6.24 2.20 -22.06
N SER A 185 -7.10 3.02 -22.65
CA SER A 185 -7.17 3.21 -24.11
C SER A 185 -7.56 4.65 -24.46
N ASN A 186 -7.15 5.11 -25.66
CA ASN A 186 -7.68 6.33 -26.25
C ASN A 186 -9.14 6.14 -26.72
N ASN A 187 -9.60 4.89 -26.86
CA ASN A 187 -11.00 4.51 -26.99
C ASN A 187 -11.50 3.93 -25.66
N ARG A 188 -12.23 4.72 -24.89
CA ARG A 188 -12.71 4.36 -23.54
C ARG A 188 -13.64 3.14 -23.51
N ASP A 189 -14.34 2.84 -24.61
CA ASP A 189 -15.25 1.69 -24.68
C ASP A 189 -14.50 0.36 -24.59
N LEU A 190 -13.18 0.37 -24.80
CA LEU A 190 -12.35 -0.81 -24.69
C LEU A 190 -11.80 -1.04 -23.27
N GLU A 191 -11.85 -0.05 -22.40
CA GLU A 191 -11.32 -0.17 -21.03
C GLU A 191 -12.13 -1.19 -20.23
N GLY A 192 -11.44 -2.12 -19.58
CA GLY A 192 -12.05 -3.24 -18.85
C GLY A 192 -12.42 -4.44 -19.69
N THR A 193 -12.36 -4.34 -21.04
CA THR A 193 -12.65 -5.48 -21.91
C THR A 193 -11.45 -6.43 -22.00
N LYS A 194 -11.72 -7.68 -22.39
CA LYS A 194 -10.65 -8.64 -22.67
C LYS A 194 -10.16 -8.48 -24.10
N ILE A 195 -8.85 -8.65 -24.31
CA ILE A 195 -8.24 -8.56 -25.66
C ILE A 195 -8.89 -9.53 -26.62
N GLU A 196 -9.25 -10.74 -26.18
CA GLU A 196 -9.90 -11.78 -26.98
C GLU A 196 -11.32 -11.42 -27.45
N ASP A 197 -11.98 -10.49 -26.75
CA ASP A 197 -13.35 -10.04 -27.07
C ASP A 197 -13.38 -8.89 -28.10
N ILE A 198 -12.21 -8.34 -28.46
CA ILE A 198 -12.09 -7.25 -29.43
C ILE A 198 -12.08 -7.86 -30.85
N ARG A 199 -13.08 -7.53 -31.63
CA ARG A 199 -13.22 -7.93 -33.03
C ARG A 199 -12.97 -6.76 -33.97
#